data_1d59cf5e2d49280c9270084c7cb34524
#
_entry.id   1d59cf5e2d49280c9270084c7cb34524
#
_cell.length_a   1.000
_cell.length_b   1.000
_cell.length_c   1.000
_cell.angle_alpha   90.00
_cell.angle_beta   90.00
_cell.angle_gamma   90.00
#
_symmetry.space_group_name_H-M   'P 1'
#
loop_
_entity.id
_entity.type
_entity.pdbx_description
1 polymer ?
#
loop_
_entity_poly.entity_id
_entity_poly.type
_entity_poly.pdbx_seq_one_letter_code
_entity_poly.pdbx_strand_id
1 'polypeptide(L)'
;MAGRKTKLTDELQQQIVSYIRAGAYDWVAAQATGIGKTTFYRWMQAGERGRQPYAGFFAVIREARAVARVAAEMEVKRENPLAWLRYGPGRAKPGEPGWTESHELSIVEGATITLNLSEDWSSDAQNTAQENS
;
A
#
# COMPACT_ATOMS: atom_id res chain seq x y z
N MET A 1 5.21 36.98 15.28
CA MET A 1 3.87 36.54 14.94
C MET A 1 3.73 35.06 15.22
N ALA A 2 2.82 34.70 16.07
CA ALA A 2 2.57 33.29 16.30
C ALA A 2 2.20 32.64 14.96
N GLY A 3 2.84 31.54 14.62
CA GLY A 3 2.53 30.82 13.42
C GLY A 3 1.06 30.43 13.35
N ARG A 4 0.57 30.15 12.17
CA ARG A 4 -0.79 29.62 12.00
C ARG A 4 -0.97 28.39 12.89
N LYS A 5 -2.06 28.36 13.62
CA LYS A 5 -2.45 27.13 14.30
C LYS A 5 -2.56 26.02 13.27
N THR A 6 -1.92 24.91 13.54
CA THR A 6 -2.09 23.75 12.66
C THR A 6 -3.56 23.34 12.59
N LYS A 7 -4.01 22.93 11.42
CA LYS A 7 -5.34 22.37 11.27
C LYS A 7 -5.47 20.98 11.90
N LEU A 8 -4.34 20.38 12.28
CA LEU A 8 -4.31 19.07 12.92
C LEU A 8 -4.70 19.21 14.39
N THR A 9 -5.93 18.82 14.69
CA THR A 9 -6.47 18.74 16.05
C THR A 9 -6.65 17.28 16.44
N ASP A 10 -6.81 17.02 17.73
CA ASP A 10 -7.05 15.64 18.22
C ASP A 10 -8.33 15.07 17.61
N GLU A 11 -9.38 15.88 17.51
CA GLU A 11 -10.67 15.46 16.93
C GLU A 11 -10.52 15.09 15.46
N LEU A 12 -9.79 15.90 14.71
CA LEU A 12 -9.54 15.64 13.29
C LEU A 12 -8.72 14.37 13.11
N GLN A 13 -7.68 14.19 13.93
CA GLN A 13 -6.85 12.99 13.91
C GLN A 13 -7.68 11.74 14.18
N GLN A 14 -8.52 11.76 15.21
CA GLN A 14 -9.40 10.64 15.56
C GLN A 14 -10.37 10.31 14.42
N GLN A 15 -10.89 11.33 13.75
CA GLN A 15 -11.80 11.16 12.62
C GLN A 15 -11.12 10.47 11.46
N ILE A 16 -9.94 10.93 11.08
CA ILE A 16 -9.14 10.33 10.00
C ILE A 16 -8.79 8.88 10.34
N VAL A 17 -8.32 8.66 11.56
CA VAL A 17 -7.95 7.31 12.04
C VAL A 17 -9.15 6.36 11.99
N SER A 18 -10.32 6.81 12.39
CA SER A 18 -11.52 5.97 12.37
C SER A 18 -11.89 5.52 10.95
N TYR A 19 -11.77 6.41 9.96
CA TYR A 19 -12.01 6.06 8.57
C TYR A 19 -10.98 5.06 8.04
N ILE A 20 -9.71 5.26 8.38
CA ILE A 20 -8.64 4.34 7.95
C ILE A 20 -8.83 2.96 8.57
N ARG A 21 -9.16 2.89 9.86
CA ARG A 21 -9.44 1.61 10.55
C ARG A 21 -10.62 0.87 9.93
N ALA A 22 -11.60 1.63 9.42
CA ALA A 22 -12.76 1.05 8.74
C ALA A 22 -12.43 0.56 7.31
N GLY A 23 -11.24 0.85 6.79
CA GLY A 23 -10.79 0.37 5.50
C GLY A 23 -10.57 1.44 4.45
N ALA A 24 -10.75 2.71 4.77
CA ALA A 24 -10.54 3.79 3.81
C ALA A 24 -9.04 3.97 3.50
N TYR A 25 -8.76 4.37 2.27
CA TYR A 25 -7.43 4.80 1.90
C TYR A 25 -7.05 6.07 2.66
N ASP A 26 -5.79 6.22 3.06
CA ASP A 26 -5.36 7.25 4.01
C ASP A 26 -5.64 8.69 3.57
N TRP A 27 -5.20 9.10 2.38
CA TRP A 27 -5.46 10.47 1.92
C TRP A 27 -6.94 10.70 1.60
N VAL A 28 -7.68 9.65 1.23
CA VAL A 28 -9.13 9.72 1.03
C VAL A 28 -9.84 9.97 2.36
N ALA A 29 -9.40 9.29 3.41
CA ALA A 29 -9.90 9.53 4.77
C ALA A 29 -9.68 10.99 5.21
N ALA A 30 -8.48 11.52 4.93
CA ALA A 30 -8.16 12.92 5.21
C ALA A 30 -9.07 13.87 4.40
N GLN A 31 -9.26 13.59 3.13
CA GLN A 31 -10.11 14.39 2.24
C GLN A 31 -11.56 14.41 2.73
N ALA A 32 -12.05 13.29 3.24
CA ALA A 32 -13.42 13.22 3.80
C ALA A 32 -13.60 14.14 5.01
N THR A 33 -12.51 14.49 5.70
CA THR A 33 -12.53 15.43 6.83
C THR A 33 -12.23 16.87 6.43
N GLY A 34 -12.05 17.13 5.14
CA GLY A 34 -11.76 18.47 4.62
C GLY A 34 -10.27 18.78 4.44
N ILE A 35 -9.39 17.79 4.62
CA ILE A 35 -7.93 17.99 4.46
C ILE A 35 -7.50 17.50 3.08
N GLY A 36 -6.84 18.36 2.32
CA GLY A 36 -6.36 18.00 0.99
C GLY A 36 -5.22 17.00 1.02
N LYS A 37 -5.06 16.27 -0.07
CA LYS A 37 -4.01 15.24 -0.24
C LYS A 37 -2.61 15.80 0.03
N THR A 38 -2.30 16.98 -0.52
CA THR A 38 -0.99 17.62 -0.34
C THR A 38 -0.70 17.92 1.13
N THR A 39 -1.69 18.46 1.84
CA THR A 39 -1.57 18.76 3.28
C THR A 39 -1.34 17.48 4.07
N PHE A 40 -2.11 16.43 3.77
CA PHE A 40 -1.96 15.13 4.43
C PHE A 40 -0.54 14.59 4.27
N TYR A 41 0.00 14.56 3.06
CA TYR A 41 1.35 14.04 2.82
C TYR A 41 2.43 14.92 3.43
N ARG A 42 2.21 16.24 3.48
CA ARG A 42 3.13 17.15 4.17
C ARG A 42 3.19 16.83 5.67
N TRP A 43 2.05 16.57 6.28
CA TRP A 43 2.01 16.17 7.69
C TRP A 43 2.71 14.82 7.93
N MET A 44 2.51 13.88 7.02
CA MET A 44 3.15 12.56 7.11
C MET A 44 4.67 12.68 7.00
N GLN A 45 5.18 13.49 6.07
CA GLN A 45 6.61 13.74 5.94
C GLN A 45 7.20 14.43 7.17
N ALA A 46 6.52 15.43 7.69
CA ALA A 46 6.96 16.10 8.91
C ALA A 46 7.00 15.15 10.11
N GLY A 47 5.98 14.29 10.22
CA GLY A 47 5.92 13.27 11.28
C GLY A 47 7.01 12.22 11.16
N GLU A 48 7.33 11.79 9.94
CA GLU A 48 8.43 10.85 9.69
C GLU A 48 9.78 11.42 10.14
N ARG A 49 9.94 12.74 10.02
CA ARG A 49 11.14 13.45 10.49
C ARG A 49 11.13 13.74 12.01
N GLY A 50 10.10 13.30 12.70
CA GLY A 50 9.98 13.49 14.15
C GLY A 50 9.45 14.83 14.60
N ARG A 51 8.91 15.66 13.72
CA ARG A 51 8.36 16.98 14.07
C ARG A 51 7.01 16.85 14.75
N GLN A 52 6.84 17.51 15.87
CA GLN A 52 5.57 17.56 16.57
C GLN A 52 4.68 18.71 16.00
N PRO A 53 3.36 18.55 15.99
CA PRO A 53 2.56 17.41 16.49
C PRO A 53 2.45 16.25 15.51
N TYR A 54 3.13 16.31 14.40
CA TYR A 54 2.97 15.38 13.28
C TYR A 54 3.58 14.00 13.54
N ALA A 55 4.55 13.89 14.45
CA ALA A 55 5.15 12.59 14.79
C ALA A 55 4.11 11.64 15.38
N GLY A 56 3.26 12.13 16.28
CA GLY A 56 2.14 11.35 16.81
C GLY A 56 1.12 10.98 15.73
N PHE A 57 0.78 11.93 14.88
CA PHE A 57 -0.12 11.71 13.75
C PHE A 57 0.42 10.60 12.82
N PHE A 58 1.68 10.70 12.43
CA PHE A 58 2.35 9.70 11.59
C PHE A 58 2.26 8.30 12.20
N ALA A 59 2.53 8.18 13.50
CA ALA A 59 2.50 6.90 14.20
C ALA A 59 1.10 6.29 14.23
N VAL A 60 0.06 7.08 14.54
CA VAL A 60 -1.31 6.55 14.62
C VAL A 60 -1.87 6.23 13.24
N ILE A 61 -1.48 6.95 12.19
CA ILE A 61 -1.89 6.63 10.81
C ILE A 61 -1.29 5.28 10.39
N ARG A 62 0.00 5.06 10.66
CA ARG A 62 0.65 3.77 10.37
C ARG A 62 -0.02 2.62 11.10
N GLU A 63 -0.33 2.81 12.38
CA GLU A 63 -1.03 1.81 13.17
C GLU A 63 -2.42 1.53 12.61
N ALA A 64 -3.18 2.58 12.27
CA ALA A 64 -4.52 2.44 11.71
C ALA A 64 -4.51 1.66 10.40
N ARG A 65 -3.53 1.91 9.53
CA ARG A 65 -3.34 1.14 8.29
C ARG A 65 -3.09 -0.33 8.57
N ALA A 66 -2.22 -0.61 9.53
CA ALA A 66 -1.89 -1.99 9.90
C ALA A 66 -3.10 -2.71 10.46
N VAL A 67 -3.88 -2.06 11.32
CA VAL A 67 -5.11 -2.61 11.89
C VAL A 67 -6.13 -2.92 10.79
N ALA A 68 -6.34 -2.00 9.86
CA ALA A 68 -7.26 -2.19 8.73
C ALA A 68 -6.81 -3.35 7.85
N ARG A 69 -5.52 -3.44 7.57
CA ARG A 69 -4.97 -4.52 6.77
C ARG A 69 -5.13 -5.87 7.43
N VAL A 70 -4.84 -5.97 8.73
CA VAL A 70 -5.03 -7.22 9.48
C VAL A 70 -6.48 -7.66 9.43
N ALA A 71 -7.42 -6.74 9.66
CA ALA A 71 -8.84 -7.04 9.61
C ALA A 71 -9.26 -7.56 8.22
N ALA A 72 -8.79 -6.91 7.17
CA ALA A 72 -9.08 -7.30 5.78
C ALA A 72 -8.48 -8.67 5.45
N GLU A 73 -7.23 -8.91 5.84
CA GLU A 73 -6.57 -10.20 5.60
C GLU A 73 -7.26 -11.34 6.32
N MET A 74 -7.68 -11.12 7.55
CA MET A 74 -8.45 -12.11 8.31
C MET A 74 -9.77 -12.44 7.64
N GLU A 75 -10.47 -11.42 7.14
CA GLU A 75 -11.74 -11.61 6.45
C GLU A 75 -11.56 -12.32 5.11
N VAL A 76 -10.56 -11.95 4.33
CA VAL A 76 -10.22 -12.63 3.07
C VAL A 76 -9.87 -14.08 3.32
N LYS A 77 -9.08 -14.37 4.33
CA LYS A 77 -8.72 -15.75 4.69
C LYS A 77 -9.97 -16.57 5.02
N ARG A 78 -10.93 -15.98 5.72
CA ARG A 78 -12.16 -16.65 6.11
C ARG A 78 -13.11 -16.84 4.92
N GLU A 79 -13.34 -15.78 4.13
CA GLU A 79 -14.35 -15.76 3.08
C GLU A 79 -13.82 -16.28 1.75
N ASN A 80 -12.56 -16.05 1.45
CA ASN A 80 -11.92 -16.45 0.20
C ASN A 80 -10.48 -16.91 0.47
N PRO A 81 -10.31 -18.11 1.06
CA PRO A 81 -8.98 -18.60 1.42
C PRO A 81 -8.05 -18.75 0.22
N LEU A 82 -8.60 -18.99 -0.97
CA LEU A 82 -7.79 -19.12 -2.18
C LEU A 82 -7.12 -17.79 -2.54
N ALA A 83 -7.84 -16.67 -2.41
CA ALA A 83 -7.25 -15.34 -2.61
C ALA A 83 -6.15 -15.06 -1.60
N TRP A 84 -6.34 -15.45 -0.35
CA TRP A 84 -5.31 -15.30 0.69
C TRP A 84 -4.05 -16.10 0.34
N LEU A 85 -4.21 -17.33 -0.15
CA LEU A 85 -3.10 -18.19 -0.54
C LEU A 85 -2.36 -17.68 -1.78
N ARG A 86 -3.08 -17.16 -2.78
CA ARG A 86 -2.48 -16.74 -4.05
C ARG A 86 -1.90 -15.33 -4.02
N TYR A 87 -2.55 -14.39 -3.35
CA TYR A 87 -2.22 -12.98 -3.42
C TYR A 87 -1.78 -12.38 -2.10
N GLY A 88 -2.11 -13.01 -0.98
CA GLY A 88 -1.81 -12.54 0.35
C GLY A 88 -0.58 -13.20 0.96
N PRO A 89 -0.58 -13.38 2.28
CA PRO A 89 0.55 -13.99 2.98
C PRO A 89 0.92 -15.40 2.54
N GLY A 90 -0.02 -16.14 1.93
CA GLY A 90 0.23 -17.49 1.41
C GLY A 90 0.88 -17.52 0.03
N ARG A 91 1.15 -16.36 -0.59
CA ARG A 91 1.77 -16.32 -1.90
C ARG A 91 3.22 -16.80 -1.88
N ALA A 92 3.68 -17.31 -3.01
CA ALA A 92 5.07 -17.72 -3.18
C ALA A 92 6.01 -16.51 -3.03
N LYS A 93 7.13 -16.72 -2.35
CA LYS A 93 8.20 -15.74 -2.18
C LYS A 93 9.53 -16.43 -2.43
N PRO A 94 10.59 -15.67 -2.76
CA PRO A 94 11.92 -16.29 -2.89
C PRO A 94 12.29 -17.08 -1.65
N GLY A 95 12.56 -18.39 -1.83
CA GLY A 95 12.91 -19.29 -0.74
C GLY A 95 11.75 -19.83 0.08
N GLU A 96 10.52 -19.38 -0.18
CA GLU A 96 9.33 -19.85 0.53
C GLU A 96 8.28 -20.33 -0.48
N PRO A 97 7.87 -21.62 -0.38
CA PRO A 97 6.81 -22.12 -1.28
C PRO A 97 5.48 -21.45 -0.97
N GLY A 98 4.64 -21.31 -1.97
CA GLY A 98 3.33 -20.72 -1.84
C GLY A 98 2.42 -21.10 -3.00
N TRP A 99 1.24 -20.49 -3.04
CA TRP A 99 0.17 -20.86 -3.96
C TRP A 99 0.02 -19.89 -5.13
N THR A 100 0.98 -19.00 -5.34
CA THR A 100 0.97 -18.12 -6.49
C THR A 100 1.26 -18.94 -7.75
N GLU A 101 0.45 -18.75 -8.79
CA GLU A 101 0.71 -19.39 -10.07
C GLU A 101 1.98 -18.80 -10.67
N SER A 102 2.91 -19.64 -11.04
CA SER A 102 4.09 -19.27 -11.79
C SER A 102 4.09 -20.05 -13.10
N HIS A 103 4.33 -19.35 -14.19
CA HIS A 103 4.45 -19.96 -15.49
C HIS A 103 5.93 -19.91 -15.92
N GLU A 104 6.55 -21.06 -16.02
CA GLU A 104 7.90 -21.19 -16.52
C GLU A 104 7.84 -21.65 -17.96
N LEU A 105 8.42 -20.86 -18.84
CA LEU A 105 8.59 -21.22 -20.23
C LEU A 105 10.03 -21.64 -20.44
N SER A 106 10.24 -22.95 -20.72
CA SER A 106 11.55 -23.43 -21.14
C SER A 106 11.75 -23.08 -22.62
N ILE A 107 12.70 -22.20 -22.86
CA ILE A 107 13.11 -21.87 -24.21
C ILE A 107 14.48 -22.54 -24.47
N VAL A 108 14.68 -22.93 -25.69
CA VAL A 108 15.87 -23.60 -26.25
C VAL A 108 17.14 -23.48 -25.40
N GLU A 109 17.82 -24.60 -25.18
CA GLU A 109 19.08 -24.72 -24.42
C GLU A 109 18.96 -24.58 -22.90
N GLY A 110 17.75 -24.84 -22.34
CA GLY A 110 17.56 -24.85 -20.90
C GLY A 110 17.42 -23.49 -20.26
N ALA A 111 17.31 -22.41 -21.05
CA ALA A 111 17.00 -21.10 -20.51
C ALA A 111 15.55 -21.05 -20.06
N THR A 112 15.34 -20.63 -18.82
CA THR A 112 13.98 -20.46 -18.27
C THR A 112 13.69 -18.97 -18.13
N ILE A 113 12.58 -18.54 -18.75
CA ILE A 113 12.10 -17.15 -18.64
C ILE A 113 10.83 -17.18 -17.80
N THR A 114 10.83 -16.45 -16.70
CA THR A 114 9.63 -16.27 -15.90
C THR A 114 8.91 -15.02 -16.38
N LEU A 115 7.68 -15.20 -16.89
CA LEU A 115 6.87 -14.09 -17.37
C LEU A 115 5.93 -13.62 -16.28
N ASN A 116 6.09 -12.36 -15.90
CA ASN A 116 5.15 -11.69 -15.01
C ASN A 116 4.15 -10.92 -15.88
N LEU A 117 2.93 -11.47 -15.99
CA LEU A 117 1.89 -10.94 -16.88
C LEU A 117 1.13 -9.79 -16.22
N SER A 118 1.83 -8.74 -15.83
CA SER A 118 1.19 -7.49 -15.41
C SER A 118 1.11 -6.55 -16.62
N GLU A 119 0.09 -5.70 -16.64
CA GLU A 119 -0.08 -4.70 -17.70
C GLU A 119 1.12 -3.76 -17.78
N ASP A 120 1.69 -3.41 -16.64
CA ASP A 120 2.87 -2.54 -16.55
C ASP A 120 4.08 -3.17 -17.24
N TRP A 121 4.25 -4.47 -17.09
CA TRP A 121 5.35 -5.20 -17.71
C TRP A 121 5.25 -5.18 -19.24
N SER A 122 4.04 -5.30 -19.79
CA SER A 122 3.84 -5.32 -21.25
C SER A 122 4.19 -3.96 -21.89
N SER A 123 3.93 -2.85 -21.18
CA SER A 123 4.28 -1.51 -21.65
C SER A 123 5.80 -1.33 -21.74
N ASP A 124 6.53 -1.76 -20.73
CA ASP A 124 7.98 -1.65 -20.67
C ASP A 124 8.65 -2.52 -21.74
N ALA A 125 8.13 -3.72 -21.97
CA ALA A 125 8.65 -4.62 -22.98
C ALA A 125 8.50 -4.03 -24.40
N GLN A 126 7.39 -3.36 -24.69
CA GLN A 126 7.16 -2.71 -25.98
C GLN A 126 8.13 -1.56 -26.22
N ASN A 127 8.39 -0.74 -25.20
CA ASN A 127 9.33 0.37 -25.30
C ASN A 127 10.75 -0.13 -25.57
N THR A 128 11.19 -1.17 -24.88
CA THR A 128 12.52 -1.73 -25.07
C THR A 128 12.69 -2.30 -26.47
N ALA A 129 11.67 -2.92 -27.03
CA ALA A 129 11.71 -3.48 -28.38
C ALA A 129 11.82 -2.39 -29.44
N GLN A 130 11.21 -1.22 -29.24
CA GLN A 130 11.28 -0.11 -30.18
C GLN A 130 12.65 0.59 -30.16
N GLU A 131 13.30 0.66 -29.02
CA GLU A 131 14.63 1.27 -28.90
C GLU A 131 15.74 0.44 -29.57
N ASN A 132 15.55 -0.87 -29.67
CA ASN A 132 16.55 -1.78 -30.24
C ASN A 132 16.34 -2.08 -31.72
N SER A 133 15.36 -1.48 -32.33
CA SER A 133 15.14 -1.60 -33.77
C SER A 133 15.56 -0.32 -34.49
#